data_8218f17c872d0a647b17081333ce1fc2
#
_entry.id   8218f17c872d0a647b17081333ce1fc2
#
_cell.length_a   1.000
_cell.length_b   1.000
_cell.length_c   1.000
_cell.angle_alpha   90.00
_cell.angle_beta   90.00
_cell.angle_gamma   90.00
#
_symmetry.space_group_name_H-M   'P 1'
#
loop_
_entity.id
_entity.type
_entity.pdbx_description
1 polymer ?
#
loop_
_entity_poly.entity_id
_entity_poly.type
_entity_poly.pdbx_seq_one_letter_code
_entity_poly.pdbx_strand_id
1 'polypeptide(L)'
;MSVVQNNTISTNSITEATSANGVSVDGLKIKDYSLMYGSNIGLTITSEGYVTKPNLPSFVAHSNTPGSGYQSTTGVFPANATNHNLGNHFNTGSSGSSNHAFTAPVDGVYLFTFSSLHSNETATSRPMFYVNGSSDFNGVKHGISNVDSEGSNSNTTSSLIKLSANDYVQVKSQSGSMYYYDQYHSTFTGCLIG
;
A
#
# COMPACT_ATOMS: atom_id res chain seq x y z
N MET A 1 9.12 -10.20 44.87
CA MET A 1 9.38 -10.66 43.51
C MET A 1 9.14 -12.16 43.50
N SER A 2 8.05 -12.63 42.92
CA SER A 2 7.78 -14.08 42.85
C SER A 2 8.47 -14.62 41.60
N VAL A 3 9.47 -15.48 41.78
CA VAL A 3 10.08 -16.20 40.67
C VAL A 3 9.35 -17.52 40.53
N VAL A 4 8.59 -17.70 39.49
CA VAL A 4 8.02 -19.00 39.11
C VAL A 4 9.10 -19.80 38.41
N GLN A 5 9.65 -20.81 39.08
CA GLN A 5 10.71 -21.67 38.53
C GLN A 5 10.21 -22.86 37.71
N ASN A 6 8.90 -22.94 37.43
CA ASN A 6 8.32 -24.00 36.61
C ASN A 6 8.01 -23.45 35.22
N ASN A 7 8.23 -24.28 34.19
CA ASN A 7 7.92 -23.94 32.78
C ASN A 7 6.42 -23.72 32.48
N THR A 8 5.57 -23.74 33.49
CA THR A 8 4.13 -23.59 33.35
C THR A 8 3.60 -22.57 34.34
N ILE A 9 2.92 -21.55 33.86
CA ILE A 9 2.11 -20.63 34.67
C ILE A 9 0.66 -21.12 34.59
N SER A 10 0.16 -21.67 35.72
CA SER A 10 -1.24 -22.06 35.84
C SER A 10 -1.97 -21.03 36.70
N THR A 11 -2.77 -20.18 36.07
CA THR A 11 -3.57 -19.14 36.73
C THR A 11 -4.83 -18.84 35.95
N ASN A 12 -5.88 -18.43 36.65
CA ASN A 12 -7.14 -18.03 36.03
C ASN A 12 -7.08 -16.61 35.43
N SER A 13 -6.09 -15.82 35.82
CA SER A 13 -5.87 -14.48 35.26
C SER A 13 -4.41 -14.06 35.41
N ILE A 14 -3.93 -13.29 34.45
CA ILE A 14 -2.66 -12.55 34.52
C ILE A 14 -3.03 -11.07 34.44
N THR A 15 -2.74 -10.32 35.51
CA THR A 15 -3.00 -8.89 35.59
C THR A 15 -1.69 -8.11 35.68
N GLU A 16 -1.70 -6.88 35.18
CA GLU A 16 -0.56 -5.99 35.34
C GLU A 16 -0.32 -5.63 36.81
N ALA A 17 0.95 -5.63 37.24
CA ALA A 17 1.32 -5.28 38.60
C ALA A 17 1.23 -3.77 38.88
N THR A 18 1.34 -2.96 37.86
CA THR A 18 1.24 -1.49 37.91
C THR A 18 0.32 -1.04 36.79
N SER A 19 -0.74 -0.30 37.15
CA SER A 19 -1.71 0.22 36.18
C SER A 19 -1.03 0.96 35.02
N ALA A 20 -1.54 0.76 33.82
CA ALA A 20 -1.10 1.36 32.56
C ALA A 20 0.28 0.88 32.03
N ASN A 21 0.89 -0.15 32.61
CA ASN A 21 2.15 -0.71 32.07
C ASN A 21 1.93 -1.91 31.13
N GLY A 22 0.80 -2.59 31.25
CA GLY A 22 0.50 -3.81 30.51
C GLY A 22 1.27 -5.04 31.03
N VAL A 23 0.96 -6.20 30.45
CA VAL A 23 1.66 -7.45 30.71
C VAL A 23 2.62 -7.72 29.54
N SER A 24 3.90 -7.97 29.86
CA SER A 24 4.90 -8.32 28.86
C SER A 24 5.28 -9.80 28.96
N VAL A 25 5.22 -10.51 27.84
CA VAL A 25 5.65 -11.89 27.70
C VAL A 25 6.63 -11.97 26.55
N ASP A 26 7.89 -12.29 26.86
CA ASP A 26 8.97 -12.44 25.87
C ASP A 26 9.06 -11.26 24.86
N GLY A 27 8.97 -10.04 25.37
CA GLY A 27 9.04 -8.82 24.56
C GLY A 27 7.73 -8.37 23.93
N LEU A 28 6.71 -9.23 23.85
CA LEU A 28 5.36 -8.83 23.47
C LEU A 28 4.62 -8.25 24.67
N LYS A 29 4.00 -7.13 24.49
CA LYS A 29 3.22 -6.43 25.52
C LYS A 29 1.74 -6.45 25.13
N ILE A 30 0.89 -6.82 26.09
CA ILE A 30 -0.56 -6.63 26.01
C ILE A 30 -0.91 -5.47 26.93
N LYS A 31 -1.42 -4.40 26.35
CA LYS A 31 -1.78 -3.18 27.06
C LYS A 31 -2.91 -2.46 26.34
N ASP A 32 -3.88 -1.95 27.11
CA ASP A 32 -4.98 -1.10 26.60
C ASP A 32 -5.62 -1.68 25.31
N TYR A 33 -6.00 -2.97 25.37
CA TYR A 33 -6.57 -3.73 24.23
C TYR A 33 -5.65 -3.86 23.01
N SER A 34 -4.33 -3.67 23.17
CA SER A 34 -3.37 -3.73 22.08
C SER A 34 -2.29 -4.78 22.31
N LEU A 35 -1.85 -5.41 21.23
CA LEU A 35 -0.64 -6.23 21.18
C LEU A 35 0.49 -5.37 20.60
N MET A 36 1.59 -5.24 21.36
CA MET A 36 2.66 -4.30 21.06
C MET A 36 4.03 -4.98 21.10
N TYR A 37 4.98 -4.44 20.33
CA TYR A 37 6.41 -4.68 20.50
C TYR A 37 7.10 -3.33 20.79
N GLY A 38 7.69 -3.19 21.98
CA GLY A 38 8.16 -1.90 22.47
C GLY A 38 7.01 -0.90 22.60
N SER A 39 7.12 0.24 21.92
CA SER A 39 6.06 1.27 21.80
C SER A 39 5.17 1.10 20.56
N ASN A 40 5.50 0.14 19.67
CA ASN A 40 4.78 -0.01 18.40
C ASN A 40 3.56 -0.92 18.58
N ILE A 41 2.40 -0.43 18.20
CA ILE A 41 1.15 -1.18 18.22
C ILE A 41 1.07 -2.00 16.93
N GLY A 42 1.08 -3.32 17.06
CA GLY A 42 0.86 -4.23 15.92
C GLY A 42 -0.63 -4.49 15.67
N LEU A 43 -1.42 -4.57 16.75
CA LEU A 43 -2.84 -4.92 16.68
C LEU A 43 -3.59 -4.25 17.84
N THR A 44 -4.81 -3.78 17.57
CA THR A 44 -5.73 -3.23 18.58
C THR A 44 -7.09 -3.89 18.45
N ILE A 45 -7.76 -4.15 19.57
CA ILE A 45 -9.16 -4.53 19.63
C ILE A 45 -9.95 -3.31 20.09
N THR A 46 -10.92 -2.85 19.30
CA THR A 46 -11.76 -1.70 19.67
C THR A 46 -12.78 -2.09 20.74
N SER A 47 -13.45 -1.10 21.33
CA SER A 47 -14.54 -1.33 22.31
C SER A 47 -15.68 -2.15 21.73
N GLU A 48 -15.91 -2.06 20.43
CA GLU A 48 -16.92 -2.82 19.69
C GLU A 48 -16.44 -4.22 19.29
N GLY A 49 -15.19 -4.59 19.61
CA GLY A 49 -14.60 -5.90 19.31
C GLY A 49 -13.95 -6.02 17.93
N TYR A 50 -13.80 -4.93 17.18
CA TYR A 50 -13.09 -4.96 15.90
C TYR A 50 -11.59 -5.06 16.10
N VAL A 51 -10.95 -5.91 15.30
CA VAL A 51 -9.48 -6.02 15.25
C VAL A 51 -8.94 -5.10 14.18
N THR A 52 -8.08 -4.18 14.57
CA THR A 52 -7.43 -3.22 13.66
C THR A 52 -5.91 -3.39 13.68
N LYS A 53 -5.27 -3.01 12.58
CA LYS A 53 -3.80 -2.97 12.43
C LYS A 53 -3.41 -1.52 12.10
N PRO A 54 -3.26 -0.63 13.10
CA PRO A 54 -3.12 0.81 12.88
C PRO A 54 -1.83 1.22 12.16
N ASN A 55 -0.84 0.35 12.10
CA ASN A 55 0.43 0.60 11.43
C ASN A 55 0.61 -0.21 10.13
N LEU A 56 -0.47 -0.79 9.58
CA LEU A 56 -0.40 -1.54 8.34
C LEU A 56 -0.18 -0.59 7.15
N PRO A 57 0.96 -0.65 6.44
CA PRO A 57 1.24 0.25 5.31
C PRO A 57 0.14 0.18 4.27
N SER A 58 -0.45 1.33 3.93
CA SER A 58 -1.51 1.42 2.93
C SER A 58 -1.62 2.84 2.38
N PHE A 59 -2.07 2.96 1.13
CA PHE A 59 -2.24 4.27 0.49
C PHE A 59 -3.38 4.26 -0.54
N VAL A 60 -3.90 5.45 -0.78
CA VAL A 60 -4.77 5.80 -1.91
C VAL A 60 -4.20 7.07 -2.53
N ALA A 61 -3.62 6.96 -3.70
CA ALA A 61 -3.03 8.06 -4.45
C ALA A 61 -3.79 8.31 -5.75
N HIS A 62 -3.83 9.56 -6.20
CA HIS A 62 -4.53 9.97 -7.41
C HIS A 62 -3.80 11.12 -8.11
N SER A 63 -4.16 11.34 -9.38
CA SER A 63 -3.74 12.57 -10.05
C SER A 63 -4.59 13.73 -9.56
N ASN A 64 -3.93 14.82 -9.18
CA ASN A 64 -4.55 16.11 -8.87
C ASN A 64 -4.08 17.18 -9.86
N THR A 65 -3.80 16.80 -11.09
CA THR A 65 -3.37 17.73 -12.13
C THR A 65 -4.60 18.52 -12.58
N PRO A 66 -4.62 19.86 -12.41
CA PRO A 66 -5.71 20.68 -12.93
C PRO A 66 -5.77 20.56 -14.44
N GLY A 67 -6.92 20.21 -14.97
CA GLY A 67 -7.16 20.12 -16.40
C GLY A 67 -8.60 19.74 -16.62
N SER A 68 -9.18 20.09 -17.76
CA SER A 68 -10.50 19.63 -18.16
C SER A 68 -10.32 18.48 -19.13
N GLY A 69 -10.47 17.24 -18.66
CA GLY A 69 -10.56 16.10 -19.53
C GLY A 69 -9.38 15.14 -19.46
N TYR A 70 -9.15 14.44 -20.56
CA TYR A 70 -8.19 13.37 -20.67
C TYR A 70 -6.76 13.87 -20.77
N GLN A 71 -5.87 13.23 -20.05
CA GLN A 71 -4.44 13.49 -20.01
C GLN A 71 -3.67 12.25 -20.49
N SER A 72 -2.42 12.42 -20.86
CA SER A 72 -1.55 11.30 -21.22
C SER A 72 -0.13 11.48 -20.66
N THR A 73 0.53 10.37 -20.42
CA THR A 73 1.94 10.35 -20.04
C THR A 73 2.65 9.15 -20.67
N THR A 74 3.87 9.35 -21.11
CA THR A 74 4.80 8.28 -21.51
C THR A 74 5.66 7.79 -20.34
N GLY A 75 5.55 8.44 -19.19
CA GLY A 75 6.29 8.16 -17.98
C GLY A 75 5.47 7.46 -16.91
N VAL A 76 5.75 7.82 -15.68
CA VAL A 76 5.03 7.35 -14.50
C VAL A 76 3.68 8.04 -14.43
N PHE A 77 2.64 7.30 -14.03
CA PHE A 77 1.34 7.88 -13.69
C PHE A 77 1.52 8.98 -12.61
N PRO A 78 1.10 10.21 -12.86
CA PRO A 78 1.39 11.34 -11.98
C PRO A 78 0.44 11.36 -10.78
N ALA A 79 0.56 10.38 -9.90
CA ALA A 79 -0.16 10.32 -8.64
C ALA A 79 0.44 11.34 -7.65
N ASN A 80 0.11 12.60 -7.82
CA ASN A 80 0.70 13.73 -7.11
C ASN A 80 -0.09 14.16 -5.85
N ALA A 81 -1.13 13.43 -5.50
CA ALA A 81 -1.90 13.62 -4.28
C ALA A 81 -2.31 12.29 -3.64
N THR A 82 -2.57 12.30 -2.34
CA THR A 82 -3.06 11.14 -1.60
C THR A 82 -4.27 11.51 -0.76
N ASN A 83 -5.29 10.64 -0.75
CA ASN A 83 -6.40 10.71 0.21
C ASN A 83 -6.07 9.93 1.49
N HIS A 84 -5.17 8.97 1.37
CA HIS A 84 -4.69 8.12 2.45
C HIS A 84 -3.24 7.75 2.18
N ASN A 85 -2.36 7.84 3.19
CA ASN A 85 -0.96 7.44 3.09
C ASN A 85 -0.44 7.10 4.50
N LEU A 86 -0.80 5.92 4.97
CA LEU A 86 -0.42 5.47 6.30
C LEU A 86 1.08 5.14 6.36
N GLY A 87 1.78 5.80 7.25
CA GLY A 87 3.23 5.69 7.41
C GLY A 87 4.05 6.51 6.42
N ASN A 88 3.41 7.31 5.54
CA ASN A 88 4.07 8.15 4.52
C ASN A 88 4.96 7.36 3.54
N HIS A 89 4.52 6.16 3.15
CA HIS A 89 5.28 5.27 2.26
C HIS A 89 5.02 5.53 0.78
N PHE A 90 4.07 6.42 0.43
CA PHE A 90 3.83 6.87 -0.93
C PHE A 90 4.44 8.25 -1.16
N ASN A 91 5.29 8.37 -2.19
CA ASN A 91 5.93 9.61 -2.61
C ASN A 91 5.10 10.28 -3.72
N THR A 92 4.53 11.45 -3.45
CA THR A 92 3.78 12.26 -4.42
C THR A 92 4.67 13.20 -5.25
N GLY A 93 5.97 13.26 -4.96
CA GLY A 93 6.92 14.11 -5.68
C GLY A 93 7.14 13.66 -7.12
N SER A 94 7.49 14.61 -7.99
CA SER A 94 7.70 14.39 -9.43
C SER A 94 9.16 14.17 -9.83
N SER A 95 10.07 14.05 -8.88
CA SER A 95 11.51 13.91 -9.12
C SER A 95 12.09 12.67 -8.45
N GLY A 96 13.19 12.17 -9.02
CA GLY A 96 13.88 10.98 -8.53
C GLY A 96 13.35 9.67 -9.13
N SER A 97 14.04 8.58 -8.87
CA SER A 97 13.71 7.25 -9.40
C SER A 97 12.41 6.68 -8.83
N SER A 98 12.07 7.06 -7.59
CA SER A 98 10.85 6.65 -6.89
C SER A 98 9.77 7.74 -6.86
N ASN A 99 9.71 8.60 -7.89
CA ASN A 99 8.65 9.59 -8.04
C ASN A 99 7.28 8.90 -8.24
N HIS A 100 6.24 9.45 -7.64
CA HIS A 100 4.88 8.89 -7.70
C HIS A 100 4.85 7.38 -7.41
N ALA A 101 5.56 6.95 -6.38
CA ALA A 101 5.79 5.55 -6.03
C ALA A 101 5.44 5.23 -4.59
N PHE A 102 5.00 4.00 -4.37
CA PHE A 102 4.99 3.39 -3.04
C PHE A 102 6.35 2.74 -2.79
N THR A 103 6.93 2.94 -1.60
CA THR A 103 8.13 2.25 -1.15
C THR A 103 7.77 1.30 0.00
N ALA A 104 8.12 0.02 -0.14
CA ALA A 104 7.84 -0.99 0.87
C ALA A 104 8.68 -0.74 2.13
N PRO A 105 8.07 -0.52 3.30
CA PRO A 105 8.82 -0.31 4.55
C PRO A 105 9.37 -1.61 5.15
N VAL A 106 8.80 -2.74 4.78
CA VAL A 106 9.18 -4.08 5.29
C VAL A 106 9.07 -5.11 4.17
N ASP A 107 9.76 -6.24 4.34
CA ASP A 107 9.53 -7.42 3.50
C ASP A 107 8.09 -7.90 3.66
N GLY A 108 7.44 -8.25 2.55
CA GLY A 108 6.06 -8.73 2.63
C GLY A 108 5.38 -8.91 1.29
N VAL A 109 4.14 -9.34 1.33
CA VAL A 109 3.26 -9.43 0.17
C VAL A 109 2.30 -8.25 0.18
N TYR A 110 2.29 -7.50 -0.91
CA TYR A 110 1.49 -6.30 -1.07
C TYR A 110 0.46 -6.49 -2.18
N LEU A 111 -0.74 -6.01 -1.95
CA LEU A 111 -1.76 -5.88 -2.99
C LEU A 111 -1.70 -4.46 -3.55
N PHE A 112 -1.62 -4.35 -4.88
CA PHE A 112 -1.74 -3.09 -5.59
C PHE A 112 -2.92 -3.14 -6.55
N THR A 113 -3.60 -2.00 -6.69
CA THR A 113 -4.66 -1.81 -7.69
C THR A 113 -4.47 -0.45 -8.35
N PHE A 114 -4.59 -0.43 -9.67
CA PHE A 114 -4.66 0.80 -10.45
C PHE A 114 -5.97 0.82 -11.23
N SER A 115 -6.68 1.93 -11.16
CA SER A 115 -7.88 2.19 -11.96
C SER A 115 -7.73 3.52 -12.67
N SER A 116 -8.12 3.56 -13.93
CA SER A 116 -8.16 4.80 -14.71
C SER A 116 -9.34 4.85 -15.64
N LEU A 117 -9.88 6.04 -15.85
CA LEU A 117 -10.80 6.31 -16.93
C LEU A 117 -9.99 6.74 -18.16
N HIS A 118 -10.25 6.09 -19.28
CA HIS A 118 -9.54 6.28 -20.54
C HIS A 118 -10.44 6.92 -21.58
N SER A 119 -9.89 7.80 -22.43
CA SER A 119 -10.64 8.40 -23.54
C SER A 119 -10.60 7.57 -24.81
N ASN A 120 -11.50 7.93 -25.71
CA ASN A 120 -11.67 7.43 -27.07
C ASN A 120 -10.50 7.80 -28.03
N GLU A 121 -9.27 7.73 -27.58
CA GLU A 121 -8.14 8.06 -28.44
C GLU A 121 -7.57 6.78 -29.10
N THR A 122 -7.04 6.93 -30.27
CA THR A 122 -6.55 5.88 -31.17
C THR A 122 -5.31 5.10 -30.66
N ALA A 123 -4.95 5.25 -29.41
CA ALA A 123 -3.75 4.66 -28.86
C ALA A 123 -4.05 3.60 -27.79
N THR A 124 -3.44 2.45 -27.93
CA THR A 124 -3.46 1.38 -26.95
C THR A 124 -2.68 1.82 -25.70
N SER A 125 -3.35 1.86 -24.55
CA SER A 125 -2.73 2.08 -23.25
C SER A 125 -2.58 0.74 -22.52
N ARG A 126 -1.40 0.48 -21.96
CA ARG A 126 -1.11 -0.77 -21.22
C ARG A 126 -0.49 -0.44 -19.86
N PRO A 127 -1.26 0.11 -18.93
CA PRO A 127 -0.75 0.33 -17.58
C PRO A 127 -0.37 -0.98 -16.91
N MET A 128 0.73 -0.93 -16.16
CA MET A 128 1.21 -2.04 -15.36
C MET A 128 2.06 -1.53 -14.19
N PHE A 129 2.31 -2.40 -13.23
CA PHE A 129 3.20 -2.11 -12.10
C PHE A 129 4.65 -2.36 -12.48
N TYR A 130 5.49 -1.36 -12.25
CA TYR A 130 6.94 -1.42 -12.35
C TYR A 130 7.54 -1.49 -10.96
N VAL A 131 8.40 -2.45 -10.72
CA VAL A 131 9.13 -2.58 -9.46
C VAL A 131 10.57 -2.18 -9.70
N ASN A 132 11.08 -1.24 -8.91
CA ASN A 132 12.44 -0.70 -9.03
C ASN A 132 12.77 -0.21 -10.45
N GLY A 133 11.76 0.34 -11.14
CA GLY A 133 11.88 0.82 -12.52
C GLY A 133 11.83 -0.26 -13.60
N SER A 134 11.72 -1.55 -13.23
CA SER A 134 11.62 -2.68 -14.17
C SER A 134 10.18 -3.08 -14.43
N SER A 135 9.84 -3.34 -15.69
CA SER A 135 8.56 -3.95 -16.09
C SER A 135 8.54 -5.47 -15.90
N ASP A 136 9.69 -6.06 -15.65
CA ASP A 136 9.86 -7.49 -15.36
C ASP A 136 10.51 -7.60 -13.98
N PHE A 137 9.75 -8.11 -13.02
CA PHE A 137 10.22 -8.29 -11.66
C PHE A 137 10.08 -9.76 -11.28
N ASN A 138 11.20 -10.41 -10.99
CA ASN A 138 11.29 -11.86 -10.73
C ASN A 138 10.71 -12.72 -11.85
N GLY A 139 10.88 -12.33 -13.12
CA GLY A 139 10.38 -13.05 -14.27
C GLY A 139 8.88 -12.87 -14.53
N VAL A 140 8.24 -11.93 -13.84
CA VAL A 140 6.79 -11.68 -13.95
C VAL A 140 6.51 -10.22 -14.29
N LYS A 141 5.55 -10.02 -15.18
CA LYS A 141 4.96 -8.71 -15.47
C LYS A 141 3.68 -8.54 -14.66
N HIS A 142 3.68 -7.56 -13.77
CA HIS A 142 2.61 -7.38 -12.80
C HIS A 142 1.51 -6.44 -13.29
N GLY A 143 0.27 -6.89 -13.23
CA GLY A 143 -0.89 -6.05 -13.43
C GLY A 143 -1.00 -5.45 -14.84
N ILE A 144 -0.72 -6.22 -15.88
CA ILE A 144 -0.91 -5.76 -17.25
C ILE A 144 -2.39 -5.68 -17.57
N SER A 145 -2.81 -4.54 -18.05
CA SER A 145 -4.14 -4.34 -18.60
C SER A 145 -4.02 -3.73 -20.00
N ASN A 146 -4.99 -3.99 -20.85
CA ASN A 146 -5.04 -3.47 -22.20
C ASN A 146 -6.33 -2.68 -22.39
N VAL A 147 -6.23 -1.48 -22.91
CA VAL A 147 -7.38 -0.66 -23.28
C VAL A 147 -7.37 -0.47 -24.78
N ASP A 148 -8.40 -0.93 -25.43
CA ASP A 148 -8.59 -0.73 -26.86
C ASP A 148 -9.24 0.62 -27.17
N SER A 149 -9.11 1.05 -28.42
CA SER A 149 -9.28 2.41 -28.89
C SER A 149 -10.74 2.86 -29.15
N GLU A 150 -11.75 2.16 -28.67
CA GLU A 150 -13.14 2.54 -28.94
C GLU A 150 -13.91 2.94 -27.67
N GLY A 151 -14.30 4.20 -27.60
CA GLY A 151 -15.17 4.74 -26.55
C GLY A 151 -14.47 5.13 -25.24
N SER A 152 -15.23 5.68 -24.31
CA SER A 152 -14.75 5.93 -22.94
C SER A 152 -14.72 4.62 -22.17
N ASN A 153 -13.54 4.13 -21.85
CA ASN A 153 -13.33 2.86 -21.16
C ASN A 153 -12.71 3.08 -19.80
N SER A 154 -13.08 2.25 -18.84
CA SER A 154 -12.37 2.15 -17.59
C SER A 154 -11.38 0.99 -17.64
N ASN A 155 -10.23 1.22 -17.06
CA ASN A 155 -9.18 0.21 -16.94
C ASN A 155 -8.92 -0.03 -15.46
N THR A 156 -8.95 -1.28 -15.05
CA THR A 156 -8.56 -1.66 -13.69
C THR A 156 -7.66 -2.87 -13.75
N THR A 157 -6.55 -2.79 -13.04
CA THR A 157 -5.61 -3.90 -12.88
C THR A 157 -5.18 -4.05 -11.44
N SER A 158 -4.97 -5.28 -11.01
CA SER A 158 -4.49 -5.60 -9.65
C SER A 158 -3.41 -6.67 -9.71
N SER A 159 -2.50 -6.63 -8.75
CA SER A 159 -1.48 -7.66 -8.59
C SER A 159 -1.06 -7.80 -7.14
N LEU A 160 -0.75 -9.05 -6.75
CA LEU A 160 -0.01 -9.36 -5.55
C LEU A 160 1.48 -9.38 -5.88
N ILE A 161 2.27 -8.60 -5.15
CA ILE A 161 3.71 -8.50 -5.37
C ILE A 161 4.43 -8.74 -4.05
N LYS A 162 5.35 -9.71 -4.03
CA LYS A 162 6.26 -9.90 -2.92
C LYS A 162 7.41 -8.92 -3.06
N LEU A 163 7.57 -8.03 -2.10
CA LEU A 163 8.59 -7.00 -2.06
C LEU A 163 9.55 -7.20 -0.89
N SER A 164 10.77 -6.80 -1.08
CA SER A 164 11.72 -6.56 0.01
C SER A 164 11.58 -5.12 0.52
N ALA A 165 12.03 -4.86 1.74
CA ALA A 165 12.10 -3.51 2.27
C ALA A 165 12.92 -2.60 1.33
N ASN A 166 12.41 -1.39 1.08
CA ASN A 166 12.92 -0.39 0.15
C ASN A 166 12.68 -0.66 -1.35
N ASP A 167 12.07 -1.79 -1.74
CA ASP A 167 11.54 -1.91 -3.10
C ASP A 167 10.45 -0.86 -3.32
N TYR A 168 10.42 -0.25 -4.52
CA TYR A 168 9.38 0.72 -4.85
C TYR A 168 8.54 0.28 -6.06
N VAL A 169 7.27 0.66 -6.04
CA VAL A 169 6.29 0.31 -7.09
C VAL A 169 5.70 1.58 -7.69
N GLN A 170 5.70 1.64 -9.02
CA GLN A 170 5.15 2.71 -9.85
C GLN A 170 4.15 2.13 -10.85
N VAL A 171 3.23 2.96 -11.33
CA VAL A 171 2.40 2.63 -12.50
C VAL A 171 2.97 3.33 -13.72
N LYS A 172 3.24 2.55 -14.79
CA LYS A 172 3.68 3.06 -16.10
C LYS A 172 2.97 2.32 -17.22
N SER A 173 2.94 2.90 -18.42
CA SER A 173 2.56 2.15 -19.60
C SER A 173 3.69 1.23 -20.06
N GLN A 174 3.36 0.00 -20.44
CA GLN A 174 4.32 -0.93 -21.04
C GLN A 174 4.78 -0.45 -22.42
N SER A 175 3.89 0.19 -23.17
CA SER A 175 4.16 0.72 -24.51
C SER A 175 3.29 1.93 -24.78
N GLY A 176 3.83 2.92 -25.49
CA GLY A 176 3.10 4.13 -25.83
C GLY A 176 2.74 4.99 -24.62
N SER A 177 1.74 5.81 -24.78
CA SER A 177 1.23 6.69 -23.73
C SER A 177 0.22 5.97 -22.84
N MET A 178 0.28 6.22 -21.55
CA MET A 178 -0.81 5.88 -20.64
C MET A 178 -1.75 7.07 -20.59
N TYR A 179 -3.02 6.81 -20.85
CA TYR A 179 -4.08 7.81 -20.75
C TYR A 179 -4.78 7.70 -19.41
N TYR A 180 -5.21 8.83 -18.87
CA TYR A 180 -5.95 8.92 -17.62
C TYR A 180 -6.85 10.16 -17.67
N TYR A 181 -7.99 10.10 -17.04
CA TYR A 181 -8.82 11.28 -16.86
C TYR A 181 -8.30 12.09 -15.67
N ASP A 182 -8.52 13.39 -15.70
CA ASP A 182 -8.05 14.34 -14.70
C ASP A 182 -8.43 13.97 -13.26
N GLN A 183 -8.41 14.94 -12.37
CA GLN A 183 -8.68 14.81 -10.94
C GLN A 183 -9.75 13.75 -10.62
N TYR A 184 -9.43 12.82 -9.71
CA TYR A 184 -10.34 11.87 -9.06
C TYR A 184 -10.79 10.63 -9.86
N HIS A 185 -10.55 10.56 -11.17
CA HIS A 185 -10.99 9.43 -11.98
C HIS A 185 -9.92 8.33 -12.16
N SER A 186 -8.71 8.59 -11.69
CA SER A 186 -7.62 7.62 -11.79
C SER A 186 -6.91 7.50 -10.47
N THR A 187 -6.82 6.28 -9.96
CA THR A 187 -6.29 5.99 -8.63
C THR A 187 -5.26 4.87 -8.67
N PHE A 188 -4.24 5.03 -7.85
CA PHE A 188 -3.29 3.98 -7.52
C PHE A 188 -3.37 3.71 -6.03
N THR A 189 -3.66 2.48 -5.67
CA THR A 189 -3.84 2.05 -4.27
C THR A 189 -2.96 0.87 -3.95
N GLY A 190 -2.62 0.70 -2.69
CA GLY A 190 -1.92 -0.49 -2.23
C GLY A 190 -1.93 -0.65 -0.72
N CYS A 191 -1.74 -1.89 -0.29
CA CYS A 191 -1.60 -2.23 1.12
C CYS A 191 -0.76 -3.50 1.32
N LEU A 192 -0.10 -3.58 2.48
CA LEU A 192 0.52 -4.82 2.96
C LEU A 192 -0.59 -5.81 3.34
N ILE A 193 -0.45 -7.07 2.95
CA ILE A 193 -1.40 -8.13 3.33
C ILE A 193 -0.77 -9.27 4.13
N GLY A 194 0.56 -9.45 4.06
CA GLY A 194 1.28 -10.49 4.81
C GLY A 194 2.78 -10.49 4.56
#